data_e4cb557779e2f6637351198bf7e591a9
#
_entry.id   e4cb557779e2f6637351198bf7e591a9
#
_cell.length_a   1.000
_cell.length_b   1.000
_cell.length_c   1.000
_cell.angle_alpha   90.00
_cell.angle_beta   90.00
_cell.angle_gamma   90.00
#
_symmetry.space_group_name_H-M   'P 1'
#
loop_
_entity.id
_entity.type
_entity.pdbx_description
1 polymer ?
#
loop_
_entity_poly.entity_id
_entity_poly.type
_entity_poly.pdbx_seq_one_letter_code
_entity_poly.pdbx_strand_id
1 'polypeptide(L)'
;QSALQRPMLLENPSTYLQFQRSTLDETDFISQIVRRTGCGLLLDVNNVYVSCINHQRDPLTYIDALPLHAVGEIHLAGFAEDTDSLGDRLLIDDHGAPIDNAVWQLYAQVLARTGAVATLIERDNQVPAFSVLQAEARQAEWYLSQVAR
;
A
#
# COMPACT_ATOMS: atom_id res chain seq x y z
N GLN A 1 18.87 5.73 -9.37
CA GLN A 1 19.66 5.77 -8.13
C GLN A 1 21.06 6.34 -8.37
N SER A 2 21.79 5.81 -9.36
CA SER A 2 23.18 6.24 -9.63
C SER A 2 23.29 7.73 -9.97
N ALA A 3 22.37 8.29 -10.75
CA ALA A 3 22.36 9.70 -11.10
C ALA A 3 22.03 10.61 -9.90
N LEU A 4 21.14 10.17 -9.02
CA LEU A 4 20.72 10.93 -7.84
C LEU A 4 21.65 10.73 -6.63
N GLN A 5 22.53 9.73 -6.67
CA GLN A 5 23.38 9.29 -5.54
C GLN A 5 22.56 9.04 -4.26
N ARG A 6 21.32 8.52 -4.42
CA ARG A 6 20.39 8.21 -3.34
C ARG A 6 19.64 6.90 -3.61
N PRO A 7 19.30 6.14 -2.56
CA PRO A 7 18.35 5.05 -2.68
C PRO A 7 17.01 5.59 -3.22
N MET A 8 16.33 4.78 -4.00
CA MET A 8 14.96 5.04 -4.46
C MET A 8 14.07 3.92 -3.95
N LEU A 9 12.85 4.25 -3.65
CA LEU A 9 11.79 3.29 -3.38
C LEU A 9 10.85 3.25 -4.59
N LEU A 10 10.50 2.06 -5.03
CA LEU A 10 9.46 1.83 -6.03
C LEU A 10 8.15 1.59 -5.29
N GLU A 11 7.11 2.30 -5.66
CA GLU A 11 5.78 2.13 -5.09
C GLU A 11 4.95 1.12 -5.89
N ASN A 12 4.16 0.28 -5.19
CA ASN A 12 3.14 -0.54 -5.82
C ASN A 12 1.91 0.33 -6.15
N PRO A 13 1.43 0.32 -7.40
CA PRO A 13 0.29 1.15 -7.81
C PRO A 13 -1.05 0.58 -7.33
N SER A 14 -2.09 1.43 -7.30
CA SER A 14 -3.48 0.98 -7.37
C SER A 14 -3.85 0.64 -8.82
N THR A 15 -4.54 -0.48 -9.04
CA THR A 15 -4.85 -0.97 -10.39
C THR A 15 -6.34 -1.26 -10.56
N TYR A 16 -6.86 -0.87 -11.74
CA TYR A 16 -8.28 -0.97 -12.12
C TYR A 16 -8.49 -1.87 -13.34
N LEU A 17 -7.44 -2.14 -14.09
CA LEU A 17 -7.49 -2.91 -15.33
C LEU A 17 -6.48 -4.06 -15.30
N GLN A 18 -6.89 -5.20 -15.82
CA GLN A 18 -6.00 -6.33 -16.07
C GLN A 18 -5.85 -6.52 -17.57
N PHE A 19 -4.60 -6.54 -18.04
CA PHE A 19 -4.33 -6.75 -19.46
C PHE A 19 -4.24 -8.24 -19.76
N GLN A 20 -5.05 -8.74 -20.69
CA GLN A 20 -5.08 -10.16 -21.10
C GLN A 20 -3.74 -10.68 -21.59
N ARG A 21 -2.85 -9.80 -22.05
CA ARG A 21 -1.52 -10.16 -22.59
C ARG A 21 -0.39 -9.95 -21.60
N SER A 22 -0.68 -9.67 -20.34
CA SER A 22 0.35 -9.61 -19.31
C SER A 22 1.03 -10.97 -19.17
N THR A 23 2.35 -10.98 -19.24
CA THR A 23 3.17 -12.19 -19.13
C THR A 23 3.78 -12.36 -17.73
N LEU A 24 3.62 -11.36 -16.87
CA LEU A 24 4.08 -11.35 -15.48
C LEU A 24 2.96 -10.85 -14.60
N ASP A 25 2.83 -11.42 -13.42
CA ASP A 25 2.06 -10.82 -12.35
C ASP A 25 2.77 -9.56 -11.84
N GLU A 26 2.01 -8.62 -11.28
CA GLU A 26 2.54 -7.33 -10.80
C GLU A 26 3.58 -7.52 -9.70
N THR A 27 3.35 -8.45 -8.77
CA THR A 27 4.29 -8.77 -7.69
C THR A 27 5.60 -9.35 -8.22
N ASP A 28 5.55 -10.18 -9.26
CA ASP A 28 6.75 -10.69 -9.94
C ASP A 28 7.49 -9.57 -10.67
N PHE A 29 6.75 -8.66 -11.31
CA PHE A 29 7.34 -7.51 -11.99
C PHE A 29 8.07 -6.59 -11.00
N ILE A 30 7.45 -6.23 -9.88
CA ILE A 30 8.04 -5.45 -8.80
C ILE A 30 9.30 -6.16 -8.26
N SER A 31 9.19 -7.44 -7.94
CA SER A 31 10.30 -8.25 -7.45
C SER A 31 11.49 -8.28 -8.41
N GLN A 32 11.24 -8.36 -9.72
CA GLN A 32 12.29 -8.30 -10.72
C GLN A 32 12.96 -6.93 -10.80
N ILE A 33 12.19 -5.83 -10.67
CA ILE A 33 12.77 -4.48 -10.66
C ILE A 33 13.67 -4.32 -9.43
N VAL A 34 13.17 -4.64 -8.24
CA VAL A 34 13.95 -4.56 -6.98
C VAL A 34 15.25 -5.34 -7.12
N ARG A 35 15.17 -6.60 -7.57
CA ARG A 35 16.35 -7.47 -7.74
C ARG A 35 17.36 -6.93 -8.75
N ARG A 36 16.91 -6.36 -9.87
CA ARG A 36 17.79 -5.88 -10.94
C ARG A 36 18.41 -4.52 -10.68
N THR A 37 17.72 -3.66 -9.95
CA THR A 37 18.14 -2.27 -9.73
C THR A 37 18.69 -2.02 -8.35
N GLY A 38 18.38 -2.88 -7.38
CA GLY A 38 18.71 -2.66 -5.97
C GLY A 38 17.92 -1.52 -5.34
N CYS A 39 16.79 -1.06 -5.95
CA CYS A 39 15.89 -0.12 -5.29
C CYS A 39 15.15 -0.81 -4.15
N GLY A 40 14.68 -0.02 -3.17
CA GLY A 40 13.74 -0.50 -2.18
C GLY A 40 12.31 -0.48 -2.69
N LEU A 41 11.39 -0.87 -1.82
CA LEU A 41 9.95 -0.83 -2.04
C LEU A 41 9.33 0.20 -1.08
N LEU A 42 8.51 1.09 -1.61
CA LEU A 42 7.51 1.82 -0.86
C LEU A 42 6.24 0.98 -0.96
N LEU A 43 5.80 0.44 0.17
CA LEU A 43 4.61 -0.39 0.23
C LEU A 43 3.39 0.47 0.60
N ASP A 44 2.58 0.80 -0.38
CA ASP A 44 1.27 1.39 -0.14
C ASP A 44 0.24 0.29 0.13
N VAL A 45 -0.24 0.23 1.37
CA VAL A 45 -1.19 -0.79 1.84
C VAL A 45 -2.60 -0.51 1.34
N ASN A 46 -2.95 0.77 1.14
CA ASN A 46 -4.23 1.15 0.55
C ASN A 46 -4.30 0.70 -0.92
N ASN A 47 -3.23 0.90 -1.70
CA ASN A 47 -3.12 0.46 -3.08
C ASN A 47 -3.25 -1.06 -3.22
N VAL A 48 -2.62 -1.81 -2.31
CA VAL A 48 -2.82 -3.28 -2.25
C VAL A 48 -4.28 -3.61 -2.02
N TYR A 49 -4.90 -2.98 -1.01
CA TYR A 49 -6.30 -3.27 -0.67
C TYR A 49 -7.23 -2.92 -1.82
N VAL A 50 -7.15 -1.71 -2.38
CA VAL A 50 -7.95 -1.24 -3.51
C VAL A 50 -7.81 -2.18 -4.70
N SER A 51 -6.58 -2.47 -5.12
CA SER A 51 -6.31 -3.37 -6.26
C SER A 51 -6.88 -4.77 -6.03
N CYS A 52 -6.64 -5.35 -4.86
CA CYS A 52 -7.08 -6.71 -4.58
C CYS A 52 -8.61 -6.82 -4.53
N ILE A 53 -9.31 -5.86 -3.93
CA ILE A 53 -10.78 -5.85 -3.92
C ILE A 53 -11.33 -5.70 -5.34
N ASN A 54 -10.83 -4.73 -6.12
CA ASN A 54 -11.29 -4.51 -7.50
C ASN A 54 -11.05 -5.71 -8.42
N HIS A 55 -9.98 -6.47 -8.16
CA HIS A 55 -9.64 -7.65 -8.95
C HIS A 55 -10.05 -8.98 -8.31
N GLN A 56 -10.82 -8.94 -7.21
CA GLN A 56 -11.30 -10.12 -6.46
C GLN A 56 -10.14 -11.06 -6.05
N ARG A 57 -9.02 -10.46 -5.60
CA ARG A 57 -7.83 -11.16 -5.11
C ARG A 57 -7.71 -11.03 -3.59
N ASP A 58 -6.97 -11.94 -2.97
CA ASP A 58 -6.65 -11.86 -1.55
C ASP A 58 -5.46 -10.92 -1.29
N PRO A 59 -5.63 -9.84 -0.49
CA PRO A 59 -4.56 -8.90 -0.19
C PRO A 59 -3.35 -9.53 0.52
N LEU A 60 -3.56 -10.54 1.37
CA LEU A 60 -2.45 -11.21 2.05
C LEU A 60 -1.59 -12.03 1.10
N THR A 61 -2.22 -12.72 0.15
CA THR A 61 -1.50 -13.43 -0.91
C THR A 61 -0.65 -12.46 -1.75
N TYR A 62 -1.19 -11.29 -2.06
CA TYR A 62 -0.44 -10.25 -2.78
C TYR A 62 0.78 -9.78 -1.97
N ILE A 63 0.59 -9.46 -0.67
CA ILE A 63 1.67 -9.03 0.22
C ILE A 63 2.75 -10.10 0.34
N ASP A 64 2.36 -11.36 0.54
CA ASP A 64 3.31 -12.47 0.70
C ASP A 64 4.15 -12.74 -0.57
N ALA A 65 3.68 -12.29 -1.73
CA ALA A 65 4.43 -12.38 -2.99
C ALA A 65 5.39 -11.20 -3.23
N LEU A 66 5.32 -10.14 -2.44
CA LEU A 66 6.22 -8.98 -2.56
C LEU A 66 7.60 -9.23 -1.93
N PRO A 67 8.65 -8.50 -2.36
CA PRO A 67 9.99 -8.56 -1.76
C PRO A 67 10.02 -7.78 -0.44
N LEU A 68 9.36 -8.27 0.61
CA LEU A 68 9.15 -7.56 1.88
C LEU A 68 10.45 -7.13 2.57
N HIS A 69 11.55 -7.82 2.33
CA HIS A 69 12.88 -7.43 2.83
C HIS A 69 13.40 -6.11 2.24
N ALA A 70 12.81 -5.64 1.15
CA ALA A 70 13.17 -4.39 0.48
C ALA A 70 12.26 -3.22 0.86
N VAL A 71 11.23 -3.45 1.69
CA VAL A 71 10.33 -2.38 2.14
C VAL A 71 11.09 -1.39 3.01
N GLY A 72 11.19 -0.15 2.54
CA GLY A 72 11.84 0.95 3.24
C GLY A 72 10.88 1.97 3.81
N GLU A 73 9.65 2.00 3.29
CA GLU A 73 8.59 2.92 3.72
C GLU A 73 7.22 2.28 3.47
N ILE A 74 6.24 2.61 4.30
CA ILE A 74 4.85 2.17 4.17
C ILE A 74 3.96 3.40 4.06
N HIS A 75 3.03 3.41 3.09
CA HIS A 75 1.96 4.41 3.02
C HIS A 75 0.62 3.81 3.43
N LEU A 76 -0.18 4.64 4.10
CA LEU A 76 -1.56 4.36 4.50
C LEU A 76 -2.45 5.51 4.06
N ALA A 77 -3.52 5.20 3.37
CA ALA A 77 -4.52 6.15 2.91
C ALA A 77 -5.93 5.58 3.06
N GLY A 78 -6.93 6.42 2.83
CA GLY A 78 -8.30 6.00 2.64
C GLY A 78 -8.66 5.97 1.15
N PHE A 79 -9.78 5.33 0.82
CA PHE A 79 -10.30 5.20 -0.53
C PHE A 79 -11.77 5.66 -0.59
N ALA A 80 -12.25 6.02 -1.78
CA ALA A 80 -13.68 6.20 -2.04
C ALA A 80 -14.30 4.90 -2.54
N GLU A 81 -15.61 4.73 -2.29
CA GLU A 81 -16.40 3.63 -2.84
C GLU A 81 -17.27 4.14 -3.98
N ASP A 82 -17.32 3.38 -5.06
CA ASP A 82 -18.14 3.60 -6.22
C ASP A 82 -18.69 2.25 -6.73
N THR A 83 -19.39 2.27 -7.82
CA THR A 83 -19.96 1.09 -8.48
C THR A 83 -19.54 1.11 -9.94
N ASP A 84 -19.08 -0.01 -10.44
CA ASP A 84 -18.71 -0.13 -11.84
C ASP A 84 -19.95 -0.22 -12.78
N SER A 85 -19.71 -0.29 -14.08
CA SER A 85 -20.78 -0.36 -15.09
C SER A 85 -21.61 -1.66 -15.04
N LEU A 86 -21.17 -2.67 -14.29
CA LEU A 86 -21.87 -3.94 -14.09
C LEU A 86 -22.64 -3.97 -12.77
N GLY A 87 -22.47 -2.96 -11.91
CA GLY A 87 -23.08 -2.87 -10.59
C GLY A 87 -22.23 -3.48 -9.48
N ASP A 88 -20.99 -3.86 -9.77
CA ASP A 88 -20.07 -4.40 -8.78
C ASP A 88 -19.36 -3.28 -8.00
N ARG A 89 -18.95 -3.58 -6.78
CA ARG A 89 -18.23 -2.65 -5.90
C ARG A 89 -16.89 -2.26 -6.54
N LEU A 90 -16.64 -0.97 -6.64
CA LEU A 90 -15.40 -0.39 -7.13
C LEU A 90 -14.79 0.52 -6.06
N LEU A 91 -13.55 0.27 -5.69
CA LEU A 91 -12.79 1.13 -4.80
C LEU A 91 -11.92 2.08 -5.63
N ILE A 92 -11.92 3.36 -5.25
CA ILE A 92 -11.13 4.40 -5.91
C ILE A 92 -10.07 4.91 -4.93
N ASP A 93 -8.84 4.84 -5.35
CA ASP A 93 -7.68 5.34 -4.62
C ASP A 93 -7.59 6.86 -4.76
N ASP A 94 -8.36 7.57 -3.95
CA ASP A 94 -8.49 9.03 -4.01
C ASP A 94 -7.85 9.75 -2.82
N HIS A 95 -7.45 9.00 -1.80
CA HIS A 95 -6.87 9.49 -0.55
C HIS A 95 -7.72 10.58 0.15
N GLY A 96 -9.03 10.55 -0.06
CA GLY A 96 -9.96 11.56 0.46
C GLY A 96 -10.68 11.16 1.74
N ALA A 97 -10.73 9.87 2.07
CA ALA A 97 -11.43 9.32 3.23
C ALA A 97 -10.48 8.99 4.40
N PRO A 98 -11.00 8.81 5.63
CA PRO A 98 -10.25 8.18 6.70
C PRO A 98 -9.76 6.78 6.31
N ILE A 99 -8.65 6.36 6.90
CA ILE A 99 -8.12 5.00 6.68
C ILE A 99 -9.14 3.97 7.17
N ASP A 100 -9.56 3.07 6.27
CA ASP A 100 -10.54 2.04 6.58
C ASP A 100 -10.00 0.99 7.55
N ASN A 101 -10.88 0.38 8.34
CA ASN A 101 -10.50 -0.66 9.29
C ASN A 101 -9.82 -1.87 8.62
N ALA A 102 -10.22 -2.23 7.40
CA ALA A 102 -9.60 -3.33 6.67
C ALA A 102 -8.16 -2.99 6.27
N VAL A 103 -7.87 -1.73 5.91
CA VAL A 103 -6.51 -1.25 5.62
C VAL A 103 -5.66 -1.28 6.91
N TRP A 104 -6.21 -0.84 8.06
CA TRP A 104 -5.53 -0.96 9.35
C TRP A 104 -5.21 -2.41 9.74
N GLN A 105 -6.14 -3.33 9.51
CA GLN A 105 -5.90 -4.76 9.76
C GLN A 105 -4.82 -5.33 8.83
N LEU A 106 -4.84 -4.93 7.56
CA LEU A 106 -3.83 -5.33 6.59
C LEU A 106 -2.45 -4.76 6.96
N TYR A 107 -2.38 -3.51 7.41
CA TYR A 107 -1.17 -2.89 7.93
C TYR A 107 -0.57 -3.68 9.11
N ALA A 108 -1.40 -4.11 10.07
CA ALA A 108 -0.93 -4.96 11.16
C ALA A 108 -0.29 -6.27 10.65
N GLN A 109 -0.87 -6.88 9.60
CA GLN A 109 -0.32 -8.08 8.97
C GLN A 109 1.00 -7.81 8.22
N VAL A 110 1.12 -6.64 7.60
CA VAL A 110 2.38 -6.18 6.98
C VAL A 110 3.46 -6.04 8.04
N LEU A 111 3.19 -5.30 9.12
CA LEU A 111 4.16 -5.10 10.21
C LEU A 111 4.59 -6.41 10.89
N ALA A 112 3.70 -7.39 10.99
CA ALA A 112 4.06 -8.72 11.52
C ALA A 112 5.10 -9.45 10.65
N ARG A 113 5.22 -9.07 9.36
CA ARG A 113 6.14 -9.67 8.37
C ARG A 113 7.40 -8.84 8.17
N THR A 114 7.28 -7.51 8.19
CA THR A 114 8.40 -6.59 7.93
C THR A 114 9.13 -6.15 9.19
N GLY A 115 8.48 -6.24 10.36
CA GLY A 115 8.87 -5.48 11.54
C GLY A 115 8.46 -4.01 11.43
N ALA A 116 8.99 -3.17 12.33
CA ALA A 116 8.72 -1.74 12.32
C ALA A 116 9.41 -1.05 11.14
N VAL A 117 8.62 -0.40 10.28
CA VAL A 117 9.07 0.38 9.12
C VAL A 117 8.46 1.77 9.20
N ALA A 118 9.21 2.80 8.74
CA ALA A 118 8.70 4.17 8.66
C ALA A 118 7.35 4.18 7.92
N THR A 119 6.36 4.83 8.51
CA THR A 119 5.00 4.84 7.96
C THR A 119 4.50 6.28 7.83
N LEU A 120 3.92 6.58 6.67
CA LEU A 120 3.32 7.88 6.34
C LEU A 120 1.80 7.71 6.17
N ILE A 121 1.05 8.66 6.72
CA ILE A 121 -0.39 8.80 6.47
C ILE A 121 -0.57 9.79 5.33
N GLU A 122 -1.21 9.36 4.26
CA GLU A 122 -1.43 10.17 3.08
C GLU A 122 -2.89 10.64 2.97
N ARG A 123 -3.07 11.92 2.71
CA ARG A 123 -4.38 12.52 2.55
C ARG A 123 -4.30 13.68 1.55
N ASP A 124 -4.65 13.39 0.28
CA ASP A 124 -4.50 14.30 -0.85
C ASP A 124 -5.76 15.12 -1.12
N ASN A 125 -6.91 14.53 -0.83
CA ASN A 125 -8.21 15.16 -1.02
C ASN A 125 -8.94 15.29 0.31
N GLN A 126 -9.91 16.23 0.37
CA GLN A 126 -10.76 16.44 1.54
C GLN A 126 -9.95 16.49 2.85
N VAL A 127 -8.80 17.19 2.80
CA VAL A 127 -7.86 17.25 3.92
C VAL A 127 -8.57 17.72 5.18
N PRO A 128 -8.65 16.89 6.23
CA PRO A 128 -9.37 17.22 7.45
C PRO A 128 -8.55 18.15 8.35
N ALA A 129 -9.12 18.54 9.48
CA ALA A 129 -8.37 19.26 10.51
C ALA A 129 -7.14 18.46 10.97
N PHE A 130 -6.03 19.14 11.28
CA PHE A 130 -4.76 18.51 11.68
C PHE A 130 -4.91 17.50 12.83
N SER A 131 -5.83 17.76 13.78
CA SER A 131 -6.10 16.85 14.89
C SER A 131 -6.60 15.46 14.44
N VAL A 132 -7.29 15.37 13.32
CA VAL A 132 -7.75 14.10 12.73
C VAL A 132 -6.55 13.34 12.14
N LEU A 133 -5.71 14.01 11.35
CA LEU A 133 -4.48 13.40 10.80
C LEU A 133 -3.54 12.96 11.93
N GLN A 134 -3.42 13.76 12.98
CA GLN A 134 -2.63 13.41 14.16
C GLN A 134 -3.17 12.17 14.87
N ALA A 135 -4.50 11.98 14.91
CA ALA A 135 -5.10 10.79 15.50
C ALA A 135 -4.78 9.53 14.69
N GLU A 136 -4.85 9.59 13.36
CA GLU A 136 -4.45 8.50 12.46
C GLU A 136 -2.95 8.19 12.60
N ALA A 137 -2.09 9.21 12.66
CA ALA A 137 -0.65 9.02 12.89
C ALA A 137 -0.36 8.33 14.23
N ARG A 138 -1.06 8.70 15.32
CA ARG A 138 -0.94 8.02 16.62
C ARG A 138 -1.42 6.58 16.57
N GLN A 139 -2.44 6.28 15.78
CA GLN A 139 -2.89 4.91 15.57
C GLN A 139 -1.81 4.09 14.85
N ALA A 140 -1.17 4.63 13.81
CA ALA A 140 -0.03 3.97 13.16
C ALA A 140 1.14 3.76 14.14
N GLU A 141 1.48 4.74 14.95
CA GLU A 141 2.50 4.65 15.99
C GLU A 141 2.19 3.55 17.01
N TRP A 142 0.91 3.41 17.39
CA TRP A 142 0.50 2.31 18.27
C TRP A 142 0.77 0.94 17.64
N TYR A 143 0.41 0.72 16.36
CA TYR A 143 0.71 -0.53 15.65
C TYR A 143 2.21 -0.81 15.57
N LEU A 144 3.03 0.22 15.24
CA LEU A 144 4.49 0.12 15.20
C LEU A 144 5.06 -0.33 16.55
N SER A 145 4.51 0.20 17.66
CA SER A 145 4.95 -0.17 19.00
C SER A 145 4.71 -1.63 19.39
N GLN A 146 3.77 -2.31 18.72
CA GLN A 146 3.48 -3.73 18.99
C GLN A 146 4.52 -4.69 18.39
N VAL A 147 5.23 -4.27 17.33
CA VAL A 147 6.23 -5.11 16.62
C VAL A 147 7.67 -4.71 16.94
N ALA A 148 7.89 -3.58 17.58
CA ALA A 148 9.23 -3.09 17.97
C ALA A 148 9.78 -3.74 19.27
N ARG A 149 9.10 -4.81 19.77
CA ARG A 149 9.46 -5.48 21.03
C ARG A 149 10.31 -6.72 20.81
#